data_eb7a4b988104948c28bfc9bd61f300da
#
_entry.id   eb7a4b988104948c28bfc9bd61f300da
#
_cell.length_a   1.000
_cell.length_b   1.000
_cell.length_c   1.000
_cell.angle_alpha   90.00
_cell.angle_beta   90.00
_cell.angle_gamma   90.00
#
_symmetry.space_group_name_H-M   'P 1'
#
loop_
_entity.id
_entity.type
_entity.pdbx_description
1 polymer ?
#
loop_
_entity_poly.entity_id
_entity_poly.type
_entity_poly.pdbx_seq_one_letter_code
_entity_poly.pdbx_strand_id
1 'polypeptide(L)'
;MKKILVLSIMAICALTISAQLPNVKLQDINGKTVQTGEISNDGKPVIISFWATWCKPCLRELKAIHEVYPDWQDETGVRMIIVSIDQAQDVNRVKPMVDGFGWEYEVLLDPNGDFKRAMNVQNVPHLFVLDGKGKIVYNHAGYVDGGEEDIYNALQ
;
A
#
# COMPACT_ATOMS: atom_id res chain seq x y z
N MET A 1 58.67 -4.03 -30.41
CA MET A 1 57.28 -3.56 -30.65
C MET A 1 56.38 -4.18 -29.60
N LYS A 2 56.08 -3.44 -28.53
CA LYS A 2 55.19 -3.91 -27.43
C LYS A 2 53.75 -3.54 -27.76
N LYS A 3 52.92 -4.56 -27.96
CA LYS A 3 51.44 -4.36 -28.13
C LYS A 3 50.83 -4.15 -26.79
N ILE A 4 50.34 -2.94 -26.52
CA ILE A 4 49.57 -2.59 -25.32
C ILE A 4 48.14 -3.03 -25.60
N LEU A 5 47.69 -4.07 -24.86
CA LEU A 5 46.30 -4.54 -24.89
C LEU A 5 45.50 -3.68 -23.89
N VAL A 6 44.74 -2.74 -24.42
CA VAL A 6 43.81 -1.93 -23.60
C VAL A 6 42.55 -2.77 -23.36
N LEU A 7 42.43 -3.35 -22.16
CA LEU A 7 41.17 -3.96 -21.69
C LEU A 7 40.22 -2.83 -21.32
N SER A 8 39.20 -2.57 -22.14
CA SER A 8 38.10 -1.71 -21.84
C SER A 8 37.16 -2.45 -20.88
N ILE A 9 37.19 -2.11 -19.61
CA ILE A 9 36.24 -2.62 -18.61
C ILE A 9 34.95 -1.84 -18.79
N MET A 10 33.98 -2.44 -19.46
CA MET A 10 32.64 -1.92 -19.61
C MET A 10 31.88 -2.16 -18.29
N ALA A 11 31.84 -1.14 -17.45
CA ALA A 11 31.02 -1.17 -16.19
C ALA A 11 29.56 -1.23 -16.60
N ILE A 12 28.95 -2.41 -16.51
CA ILE A 12 27.51 -2.58 -16.65
C ILE A 12 26.90 -2.03 -15.38
N CYS A 13 26.43 -0.78 -15.43
CA CYS A 13 25.59 -0.20 -14.39
C CYS A 13 24.24 -0.94 -14.44
N ALA A 14 24.04 -1.93 -13.57
CA ALA A 14 22.75 -2.58 -13.40
C ALA A 14 21.78 -1.54 -12.81
N LEU A 15 20.98 -0.93 -13.68
CA LEU A 15 19.82 -0.14 -13.26
C LEU A 15 18.85 -1.10 -12.59
N THR A 16 18.85 -1.14 -11.26
CA THR A 16 17.80 -1.78 -10.49
C THR A 16 16.53 -0.97 -10.70
N ILE A 17 15.68 -1.42 -11.61
CA ILE A 17 14.32 -0.90 -11.74
C ILE A 17 13.59 -1.34 -10.48
N SER A 18 13.59 -0.50 -9.45
CA SER A 18 12.66 -0.63 -8.32
C SER A 18 11.27 -0.42 -8.90
N ALA A 19 10.38 -1.39 -8.74
CA ALA A 19 8.98 -1.24 -9.12
C ALA A 19 8.36 -0.24 -8.13
N GLN A 20 8.44 1.04 -8.47
CA GLN A 20 7.80 2.10 -7.71
C GLN A 20 6.29 2.02 -7.88
N LEU A 21 5.54 2.41 -6.84
CA LEU A 21 4.09 2.58 -6.94
C LEU A 21 3.74 3.49 -8.12
N PRO A 22 2.68 3.17 -8.87
CA PRO A 22 2.14 4.09 -9.87
C PRO A 22 1.85 5.44 -9.25
N ASN A 23 2.25 6.53 -9.92
CA ASN A 23 2.02 7.86 -9.41
C ASN A 23 0.66 8.38 -9.83
N VAL A 24 -0.27 8.44 -8.90
CA VAL A 24 -1.63 8.96 -9.06
C VAL A 24 -1.86 10.04 -8.01
N LYS A 25 -2.54 11.11 -8.40
CA LYS A 25 -2.92 12.20 -7.49
C LYS A 25 -4.25 11.86 -6.83
N LEU A 26 -4.23 11.64 -5.52
CA LEU A 26 -5.41 11.39 -4.70
C LEU A 26 -5.58 12.50 -3.65
N GLN A 27 -6.68 12.45 -2.90
CA GLN A 27 -6.88 13.24 -1.69
C GLN A 27 -7.02 12.31 -0.50
N ASP A 28 -6.57 12.76 0.67
CA ASP A 28 -6.92 12.11 1.93
C ASP A 28 -8.32 12.55 2.41
N ILE A 29 -8.81 11.93 3.48
CA ILE A 29 -10.13 12.26 4.06
C ILE A 29 -10.23 13.69 4.64
N ASN A 30 -9.12 14.42 4.69
CA ASN A 30 -9.06 15.81 5.15
C ASN A 30 -8.88 16.79 3.99
N GLY A 31 -8.86 16.29 2.74
CA GLY A 31 -8.71 17.09 1.53
C GLY A 31 -7.28 17.42 1.13
N LYS A 32 -6.27 16.87 1.82
CA LYS A 32 -4.86 17.04 1.45
C LYS A 32 -4.55 16.21 0.21
N THR A 33 -3.85 16.80 -0.75
CA THR A 33 -3.36 16.08 -1.94
C THR A 33 -2.18 15.17 -1.57
N VAL A 34 -2.23 13.94 -2.08
CA VAL A 34 -1.18 12.92 -1.95
C VAL A 34 -0.83 12.37 -3.33
N GLN A 35 0.47 12.28 -3.62
CA GLN A 35 1.00 11.62 -4.80
C GLN A 35 1.39 10.18 -4.41
N THR A 36 0.75 9.18 -5.00
CA THR A 36 0.97 7.79 -4.57
C THR A 36 2.38 7.28 -4.88
N GLY A 37 3.03 7.81 -5.91
CA GLY A 37 4.42 7.50 -6.23
C GLY A 37 5.45 8.02 -5.21
N GLU A 38 5.04 8.92 -4.31
CA GLU A 38 5.88 9.48 -3.24
C GLU A 38 5.66 8.77 -1.89
N ILE A 39 4.77 7.78 -1.84
CA ILE A 39 4.51 7.01 -0.61
C ILE A 39 5.79 6.24 -0.23
N SER A 40 6.28 6.54 0.96
CA SER A 40 7.45 5.90 1.57
C SER A 40 7.30 5.88 3.09
N ASN A 41 8.18 5.17 3.77
CA ASN A 41 8.17 5.06 5.23
C ASN A 41 9.59 4.95 5.80
N ASP A 42 10.51 5.80 5.32
CA ASP A 42 11.89 5.91 5.83
C ASP A 42 12.63 4.56 5.95
N GLY A 43 12.50 3.72 4.93
CA GLY A 43 13.13 2.40 4.89
C GLY A 43 12.37 1.30 5.65
N LYS A 44 11.17 1.59 6.14
CA LYS A 44 10.28 0.64 6.83
C LYS A 44 9.14 0.19 5.93
N PRO A 45 8.46 -0.93 6.23
CA PRO A 45 7.36 -1.44 5.41
C PRO A 45 6.16 -0.49 5.31
N VAL A 46 5.41 -0.64 4.22
CA VAL A 46 4.12 0.02 4.01
C VAL A 46 3.07 -1.02 3.62
N ILE A 47 1.91 -0.96 4.24
CA ILE A 47 0.71 -1.70 3.81
C ILE A 47 -0.19 -0.75 3.04
N ILE A 48 -0.70 -1.18 1.90
CA ILE A 48 -1.73 -0.48 1.12
C ILE A 48 -2.91 -1.44 0.95
N SER A 49 -4.08 -1.11 1.53
CA SER A 49 -5.29 -1.92 1.41
C SER A 49 -6.39 -1.14 0.69
N PHE A 50 -6.88 -1.71 -0.41
CA PHE A 50 -8.05 -1.18 -1.15
C PHE A 50 -9.34 -1.74 -0.54
N TRP A 51 -10.29 -0.86 -0.23
CA TRP A 51 -11.53 -1.17 0.44
C TRP A 51 -12.68 -0.26 0.01
N ALA A 52 -13.88 -0.53 0.50
CA ALA A 52 -15.02 0.35 0.35
C ALA A 52 -15.97 0.23 1.56
N THR A 53 -16.76 1.26 1.81
CA THR A 53 -17.72 1.29 2.94
C THR A 53 -18.79 0.20 2.85
N TRP A 54 -19.13 -0.24 1.63
CA TRP A 54 -20.11 -1.29 1.36
C TRP A 54 -19.50 -2.71 1.34
N CYS A 55 -18.18 -2.84 1.47
CA CYS A 55 -17.48 -4.11 1.35
C CYS A 55 -17.34 -4.81 2.72
N LYS A 56 -18.24 -5.73 3.04
CA LYS A 56 -18.22 -6.46 4.32
C LYS A 56 -16.92 -7.24 4.58
N PRO A 57 -16.32 -7.98 3.60
CA PRO A 57 -15.03 -8.63 3.82
C PRO A 57 -13.90 -7.64 4.12
N CYS A 58 -13.91 -6.46 3.48
CA CYS A 58 -12.93 -5.41 3.75
C CYS A 58 -13.01 -4.93 5.21
N LEU A 59 -14.24 -4.73 5.71
CA LEU A 59 -14.45 -4.28 7.09
C LEU A 59 -13.98 -5.34 8.10
N ARG A 60 -14.12 -6.63 7.79
CA ARG A 60 -13.61 -7.71 8.65
C ARG A 60 -12.09 -7.73 8.66
N GLU A 61 -11.45 -7.65 7.50
CA GLU A 61 -9.99 -7.58 7.39
C GLU A 61 -9.42 -6.38 8.16
N LEU A 62 -9.94 -5.17 7.90
CA LEU A 62 -9.47 -3.95 8.55
C LEU A 62 -9.66 -3.96 10.07
N LYS A 63 -10.72 -4.61 10.58
CA LYS A 63 -10.93 -4.80 12.01
C LYS A 63 -9.94 -5.78 12.62
N ALA A 64 -9.69 -6.93 11.95
CA ALA A 64 -8.72 -7.90 12.40
C ALA A 64 -7.30 -7.31 12.45
N ILE A 65 -6.92 -6.56 11.41
CA ILE A 65 -5.64 -5.83 11.40
C ILE A 65 -5.59 -4.80 12.51
N HIS A 66 -6.66 -4.07 12.76
CA HIS A 66 -6.70 -3.02 13.81
C HIS A 66 -6.34 -3.56 15.20
N GLU A 67 -6.73 -4.78 15.51
CA GLU A 67 -6.44 -5.43 16.80
C GLU A 67 -4.95 -5.72 17.00
N VAL A 68 -4.21 -5.98 15.92
CA VAL A 68 -2.79 -6.37 15.97
C VAL A 68 -1.84 -5.28 15.44
N TYR A 69 -2.37 -4.25 14.83
CA TYR A 69 -1.59 -3.19 14.18
C TYR A 69 -0.64 -2.43 15.14
N PRO A 70 -1.01 -2.12 16.39
CA PRO A 70 -0.09 -1.49 17.33
C PRO A 70 1.17 -2.32 17.56
N ASP A 71 1.04 -3.65 17.72
CA ASP A 71 2.18 -4.55 17.90
C ASP A 71 3.07 -4.57 16.64
N TRP A 72 2.45 -4.62 15.46
CA TRP A 72 3.19 -4.54 14.19
C TRP A 72 3.95 -3.23 14.02
N GLN A 73 3.37 -2.10 14.47
CA GLN A 73 4.06 -0.81 14.44
C GLN A 73 5.25 -0.78 15.37
N ASP A 74 5.11 -1.32 16.58
CA ASP A 74 6.19 -1.37 17.57
C ASP A 74 7.35 -2.25 17.09
N GLU A 75 7.04 -3.37 16.42
CA GLU A 75 8.05 -4.33 16.00
C GLU A 75 8.71 -3.97 14.67
N THR A 76 7.95 -3.48 13.69
CA THR A 76 8.42 -3.27 12.30
C THR A 76 8.45 -1.80 11.89
N GLY A 77 7.75 -0.95 12.61
CA GLY A 77 7.52 0.44 12.23
C GLY A 77 6.62 0.59 10.99
N VAL A 78 5.80 -0.41 10.68
CA VAL A 78 4.95 -0.39 9.50
C VAL A 78 3.99 0.80 9.47
N ARG A 79 3.81 1.38 8.30
CA ARG A 79 2.79 2.39 8.00
C ARG A 79 1.66 1.75 7.21
N MET A 80 0.42 1.97 7.63
CA MET A 80 -0.75 1.46 6.91
C MET A 80 -1.54 2.58 6.28
N ILE A 81 -1.84 2.40 5.00
CA ILE A 81 -2.65 3.29 4.17
C ILE A 81 -3.82 2.49 3.65
N ILE A 82 -5.04 2.96 3.90
CA ILE A 82 -6.24 2.37 3.32
C ILE A 82 -6.80 3.27 2.23
N VAL A 83 -7.10 2.69 1.07
CA VAL A 83 -7.56 3.41 -0.11
C VAL A 83 -9.01 3.06 -0.37
N SER A 84 -9.91 4.01 -0.12
CA SER A 84 -11.33 3.83 -0.43
C SER A 84 -11.58 3.96 -1.92
N ILE A 85 -12.30 2.99 -2.48
CA ILE A 85 -12.81 3.02 -3.85
C ILE A 85 -14.28 3.44 -3.91
N ASP A 86 -14.84 3.97 -2.82
CA ASP A 86 -16.19 4.54 -2.83
C ASP A 86 -16.28 5.65 -3.87
N GLN A 87 -17.29 5.58 -4.73
CA GLN A 87 -17.50 6.54 -5.80
C GLN A 87 -18.01 7.88 -5.24
N ALA A 88 -18.06 8.91 -6.08
CA ALA A 88 -18.39 10.28 -5.70
C ALA A 88 -19.68 10.42 -4.87
N GLN A 89 -20.69 9.58 -5.14
CA GLN A 89 -21.96 9.59 -4.39
C GLN A 89 -21.84 8.99 -2.99
N ASP A 90 -20.85 8.13 -2.72
CA ASP A 90 -20.69 7.40 -1.46
C ASP A 90 -19.46 7.82 -0.64
N VAL A 91 -18.53 8.56 -1.25
CA VAL A 91 -17.25 8.97 -0.63
C VAL A 91 -17.42 9.69 0.71
N ASN A 92 -18.53 10.40 0.90
CA ASN A 92 -18.85 11.10 2.16
C ASN A 92 -19.14 10.14 3.34
N ARG A 93 -19.31 8.84 3.07
CA ARG A 93 -19.48 7.81 4.11
C ARG A 93 -18.16 7.35 4.72
N VAL A 94 -17.05 7.58 4.02
CA VAL A 94 -15.73 7.06 4.40
C VAL A 94 -15.28 7.62 5.74
N LYS A 95 -15.22 8.95 5.86
CA LYS A 95 -14.74 9.58 7.09
C LYS A 95 -15.58 9.23 8.33
N PRO A 96 -16.93 9.31 8.33
CA PRO A 96 -17.73 8.89 9.47
C PRO A 96 -17.54 7.43 9.85
N MET A 97 -17.31 6.54 8.88
CA MET A 97 -17.06 5.12 9.15
C MET A 97 -15.69 4.90 9.79
N VAL A 98 -14.64 5.52 9.27
CA VAL A 98 -13.28 5.47 9.85
C VAL A 98 -13.28 5.99 11.29
N ASP A 99 -13.90 7.15 11.51
CA ASP A 99 -14.01 7.77 12.84
C ASP A 99 -14.83 6.86 13.81
N GLY A 100 -15.91 6.25 13.31
CA GLY A 100 -16.77 5.37 14.10
C GLY A 100 -16.10 4.06 14.53
N PHE A 101 -15.15 3.53 13.74
CA PHE A 101 -14.33 2.37 14.11
C PHE A 101 -13.08 2.74 14.92
N GLY A 102 -12.76 4.02 15.05
CA GLY A 102 -11.54 4.48 15.72
C GLY A 102 -10.25 4.08 14.98
N TRP A 103 -10.33 3.94 13.65
CA TRP A 103 -9.15 3.59 12.86
C TRP A 103 -8.22 4.80 12.69
N GLU A 104 -6.98 4.63 13.09
CA GLU A 104 -5.92 5.64 12.97
C GLU A 104 -5.06 5.47 11.70
N TYR A 105 -5.55 4.69 10.73
CA TYR A 105 -4.90 4.51 9.44
C TYR A 105 -4.93 5.81 8.63
N GLU A 106 -3.92 6.01 7.79
CA GLU A 106 -3.98 7.00 6.74
C GLU A 106 -5.01 6.57 5.69
N VAL A 107 -5.92 7.47 5.32
CA VAL A 107 -7.03 7.16 4.42
C VAL A 107 -6.96 8.01 3.18
N LEU A 108 -6.84 7.37 2.02
CA LEU A 108 -6.89 8.00 0.71
C LEU A 108 -8.23 7.70 0.02
N LEU A 109 -8.67 8.63 -0.80
CA LEU A 109 -9.92 8.53 -1.56
C LEU A 109 -9.60 8.39 -3.05
N ASP A 110 -10.09 7.31 -3.66
CA ASP A 110 -9.94 7.00 -5.09
C ASP A 110 -11.31 6.86 -5.78
N PRO A 111 -12.14 7.94 -5.78
CA PRO A 111 -13.53 7.87 -6.24
C PRO A 111 -13.66 7.56 -7.74
N ASN A 112 -12.62 7.82 -8.53
CA ASN A 112 -12.57 7.51 -9.95
C ASN A 112 -11.93 6.14 -10.23
N GLY A 113 -11.35 5.49 -9.23
CA GLY A 113 -10.65 4.21 -9.38
C GLY A 113 -9.33 4.32 -10.17
N ASP A 114 -8.70 5.49 -10.18
CA ASP A 114 -7.46 5.72 -10.93
C ASP A 114 -6.30 4.91 -10.35
N PHE A 115 -6.11 4.96 -9.05
CA PHE A 115 -5.08 4.18 -8.38
C PHE A 115 -5.42 2.69 -8.33
N LYS A 116 -6.69 2.35 -8.11
CA LYS A 116 -7.20 0.98 -8.23
C LYS A 116 -6.81 0.35 -9.57
N ARG A 117 -7.06 1.06 -10.69
CA ARG A 117 -6.69 0.56 -12.03
C ARG A 117 -5.18 0.48 -12.22
N ALA A 118 -4.44 1.50 -11.79
CA ALA A 118 -2.99 1.54 -11.91
C ALA A 118 -2.31 0.39 -11.15
N MET A 119 -2.87 -0.03 -10.01
CA MET A 119 -2.42 -1.18 -9.22
C MET A 119 -3.02 -2.52 -9.69
N ASN A 120 -3.78 -2.53 -10.79
CA ASN A 120 -4.45 -3.73 -11.33
C ASN A 120 -5.36 -4.45 -10.30
N VAL A 121 -5.99 -3.69 -9.42
CA VAL A 121 -6.95 -4.22 -8.43
C VAL A 121 -8.29 -4.48 -9.12
N GLN A 122 -8.74 -5.73 -9.15
CA GLN A 122 -10.01 -6.12 -9.72
C GLN A 122 -11.13 -6.03 -8.69
N ASN A 123 -10.95 -6.65 -7.54
CA ASN A 123 -11.93 -6.73 -6.47
C ASN A 123 -11.33 -6.26 -5.14
N VAL A 124 -12.17 -5.87 -4.20
CA VAL A 124 -11.80 -5.52 -2.84
C VAL A 124 -12.33 -6.59 -1.85
N PRO A 125 -11.65 -6.83 -0.71
CA PRO A 125 -10.38 -6.23 -0.34
C PRO A 125 -9.23 -6.70 -1.24
N HIS A 126 -8.24 -5.83 -1.45
CA HIS A 126 -6.98 -6.20 -2.05
C HIS A 126 -5.87 -5.46 -1.29
N LEU A 127 -4.95 -6.20 -0.71
CA LEU A 127 -3.90 -5.67 0.13
C LEU A 127 -2.53 -5.94 -0.48
N PHE A 128 -1.65 -4.98 -0.34
CA PHE A 128 -0.24 -5.04 -0.75
C PHE A 128 0.65 -4.72 0.44
N VAL A 129 1.75 -5.46 0.58
CA VAL A 129 2.85 -5.12 1.48
C VAL A 129 4.05 -4.71 0.64
N LEU A 130 4.58 -3.54 0.94
CA LEU A 130 5.81 -3.03 0.35
C LEU A 130 6.93 -3.10 1.39
N ASP A 131 8.10 -3.51 0.97
CA ASP A 131 9.31 -3.41 1.79
C ASP A 131 9.78 -1.95 1.94
N GLY A 132 10.82 -1.74 2.75
CA GLY A 132 11.39 -0.42 2.98
C GLY A 132 12.01 0.26 1.76
N LYS A 133 12.12 -0.45 0.62
CA LYS A 133 12.56 0.07 -0.68
C LYS A 133 11.42 0.37 -1.64
N GLY A 134 10.16 0.15 -1.19
CA GLY A 134 8.95 0.36 -1.99
C GLY A 134 8.63 -0.79 -2.95
N LYS A 135 9.31 -1.95 -2.82
CA LYS A 135 9.02 -3.14 -3.61
C LYS A 135 7.84 -3.90 -3.00
N ILE A 136 6.87 -4.30 -3.81
CA ILE A 136 5.79 -5.19 -3.38
C ILE A 136 6.39 -6.57 -3.09
N VAL A 137 6.28 -7.01 -1.84
CA VAL A 137 6.79 -8.31 -1.36
C VAL A 137 5.66 -9.30 -1.07
N TYR A 138 4.43 -8.81 -0.90
CA TYR A 138 3.24 -9.64 -0.69
C TYR A 138 2.00 -8.92 -1.22
N ASN A 139 1.03 -9.68 -1.70
CA ASN A 139 -0.31 -9.18 -1.94
C ASN A 139 -1.34 -10.33 -1.89
N HIS A 140 -2.59 -9.98 -1.55
CA HIS A 140 -3.72 -10.90 -1.66
C HIS A 140 -4.99 -10.15 -2.06
N ALA A 141 -5.92 -10.87 -2.67
CA ALA A 141 -7.27 -10.41 -2.98
C ALA A 141 -8.29 -11.27 -2.22
N GLY A 142 -9.28 -10.61 -1.63
CA GLY A 142 -10.23 -11.25 -0.71
C GLY A 142 -9.66 -11.39 0.70
N TYR A 143 -10.50 -11.73 1.67
CA TYR A 143 -10.11 -11.94 3.05
C TYR A 143 -10.66 -13.27 3.58
N VAL A 144 -9.82 -13.97 4.30
CA VAL A 144 -10.17 -15.14 5.14
C VAL A 144 -9.70 -14.87 6.56
N ASP A 145 -10.47 -15.34 7.55
CA ASP A 145 -10.15 -15.16 8.96
C ASP A 145 -8.77 -15.79 9.28
N GLY A 146 -7.90 -15.06 9.96
CA GLY A 146 -6.50 -15.43 10.23
C GLY A 146 -5.50 -15.01 9.16
N GLY A 147 -5.95 -14.39 8.07
CA GLY A 147 -5.07 -13.93 6.97
C GLY A 147 -4.09 -12.83 7.38
N GLU A 148 -4.31 -12.18 8.52
CA GLU A 148 -3.39 -11.19 9.10
C GLU A 148 -2.02 -11.79 9.46
N GLU A 149 -1.92 -13.09 9.72
CA GLU A 149 -0.65 -13.76 9.98
C GLU A 149 0.27 -13.74 8.73
N ASP A 150 -0.28 -13.97 7.55
CA ASP A 150 0.48 -13.91 6.29
C ASP A 150 0.98 -12.48 6.02
N ILE A 151 0.16 -11.47 6.35
CA ILE A 151 0.56 -10.07 6.23
C ILE A 151 1.74 -9.79 7.16
N TYR A 152 1.64 -10.21 8.43
CA TYR A 152 2.70 -10.02 9.41
C TYR A 152 4.02 -10.68 8.98
N ASN A 153 3.97 -11.91 8.48
CA ASN A 153 5.15 -12.61 7.98
C ASN A 153 5.83 -11.85 6.83
N ALA A 154 5.07 -11.11 6.04
CA ALA A 154 5.60 -10.29 4.95
C ALA A 154 6.21 -8.95 5.42
N LEU A 155 5.98 -8.54 6.68
CA LEU A 155 6.58 -7.35 7.28
C LEU A 155 7.97 -7.61 7.86
N GLN A 156 8.35 -8.88 8.05
CA GLN A 156 9.65 -9.29 8.61
C GLN A 156 10.73 -9.33 7.53
#